data_6d6debd1a1211bdc5b7bcc5ded46274a
#
_entry.id   6d6debd1a1211bdc5b7bcc5ded46274a
#
_cell.length_a   1.000
_cell.length_b   1.000
_cell.length_c   1.000
_cell.angle_alpha   90.00
_cell.angle_beta   90.00
_cell.angle_gamma   90.00
#
_symmetry.space_group_name_H-M   'P 1'
#
loop_
_entity.id
_entity.type
_entity.pdbx_description
1 polymer ?
#
loop_
_entity_poly.entity_id
_entity_poly.type
_entity_poly.pdbx_seq_one_letter_code
_entity_poly.pdbx_strand_id
1 'polypeptide(L)'
;MKRREFSLAVTSVASTMALGAASSVHAQANVPKEGKDYVKLAKPATTEAPAGKVEVIEFFWYSCPHCKDFEPMFAAWKQKAPANVSVRRVPVAFNASFVPQQKLFFALQAMPNFDAMHAKVFHAIHVERNRLAKDEDIFAWVEKQGVDAAKFKEIYNSFSVSNQVRKATQLQQEYDVEGVPAMGVAGKYYTDGPRAGSMQRVLAVVEFLAGQK
;
A
#
# COMPACT_ATOMS: atom_id res chain seq x y z
N MET A 1 28.27 -80.02 37.70
CA MET A 1 29.58 -79.38 37.60
C MET A 1 29.93 -79.08 36.21
N LYS A 2 30.02 -77.86 35.85
CA LYS A 2 30.71 -77.13 34.76
C LYS A 2 29.97 -75.84 34.45
N ARG A 3 30.58 -74.76 34.87
CA ARG A 3 30.16 -73.38 34.56
C ARG A 3 30.42 -73.10 33.09
N ARG A 4 29.49 -72.46 32.44
CA ARG A 4 29.67 -71.81 31.14
C ARG A 4 29.34 -70.35 31.29
N GLU A 5 30.36 -69.53 31.17
CA GLU A 5 30.26 -68.08 31.09
C GLU A 5 29.79 -67.70 29.74
N PHE A 6 28.77 -66.84 29.69
CA PHE A 6 28.26 -66.28 28.47
C PHE A 6 28.65 -64.76 28.38
N SER A 7 29.61 -64.50 27.54
CA SER A 7 30.05 -63.12 27.28
C SER A 7 29.02 -62.44 26.41
N LEU A 8 28.40 -61.36 26.90
CA LEU A 8 27.54 -60.47 26.16
C LEU A 8 28.41 -59.41 25.49
N ALA A 9 28.49 -59.45 24.15
CA ALA A 9 29.07 -58.38 23.32
C ALA A 9 28.04 -57.28 23.17
N VAL A 10 28.34 -56.09 23.67
CA VAL A 10 27.57 -54.87 23.49
C VAL A 10 28.02 -54.21 22.20
N THR A 11 27.21 -54.30 21.17
CA THR A 11 27.38 -53.54 19.91
C THR A 11 26.71 -52.18 20.05
N SER A 12 27.51 -51.15 20.23
CA SER A 12 27.07 -49.73 20.20
C SER A 12 26.79 -49.32 18.78
N VAL A 13 25.54 -49.12 18.44
CA VAL A 13 25.12 -48.48 17.18
C VAL A 13 25.14 -46.97 17.40
N ALA A 14 26.12 -46.32 16.79
CA ALA A 14 26.18 -44.88 16.71
C ALA A 14 25.16 -44.38 15.65
N SER A 15 23.99 -43.93 16.08
CA SER A 15 23.04 -43.21 15.26
C SER A 15 23.46 -41.76 15.18
N THR A 16 24.20 -41.37 14.15
CA THR A 16 24.52 -39.98 13.84
C THR A 16 23.31 -39.27 13.26
N MET A 17 22.90 -38.23 13.97
CA MET A 17 21.85 -37.27 13.58
C MET A 17 22.14 -36.61 12.24
N ALA A 18 21.22 -36.75 11.30
CA ALA A 18 21.06 -35.91 10.12
C ALA A 18 19.85 -34.98 10.36
N LEU A 19 19.99 -34.02 11.27
CA LEU A 19 19.06 -32.90 11.42
C LEU A 19 19.82 -31.61 11.11
N GLY A 20 19.65 -31.06 9.90
CA GLY A 20 20.29 -29.79 9.64
C GLY A 20 20.20 -29.19 8.24
N ALA A 21 19.30 -29.66 7.38
CA ALA A 21 19.26 -29.10 5.99
C ALA A 21 17.89 -28.65 5.48
N ALA A 22 16.85 -28.64 6.29
CA ALA A 22 15.48 -28.33 5.80
C ALA A 22 15.06 -26.84 5.90
N SER A 23 15.84 -25.99 6.58
CA SER A 23 15.39 -24.61 6.88
C SER A 23 15.72 -23.57 5.80
N SER A 24 16.57 -23.88 4.84
CA SER A 24 17.08 -22.87 3.88
C SER A 24 16.21 -22.72 2.62
N VAL A 25 15.37 -23.68 2.29
CA VAL A 25 14.60 -23.69 1.03
C VAL A 25 13.35 -22.77 1.12
N HIS A 26 12.77 -22.60 2.30
CA HIS A 26 11.56 -21.78 2.46
C HIS A 26 11.83 -20.26 2.45
N ALA A 27 13.03 -19.81 2.83
CA ALA A 27 13.38 -18.38 2.83
C ALA A 27 13.59 -17.83 1.42
N GLN A 28 14.12 -18.61 0.47
CA GLN A 28 14.34 -18.15 -0.91
C GLN A 28 13.06 -18.05 -1.74
N ALA A 29 12.01 -18.81 -1.41
CA ALA A 29 10.73 -18.74 -2.14
C ALA A 29 9.95 -17.44 -1.92
N ASN A 30 10.30 -16.66 -0.90
CA ASN A 30 9.58 -15.43 -0.49
C ASN A 30 10.27 -14.11 -0.88
N VAL A 31 11.49 -14.13 -1.40
CA VAL A 31 12.17 -12.90 -1.83
C VAL A 31 11.49 -12.35 -3.09
N PRO A 32 11.04 -11.08 -3.06
CA PRO A 32 10.43 -10.45 -4.23
C PRO A 32 11.38 -10.40 -5.43
N LYS A 33 10.84 -10.65 -6.63
CA LYS A 33 11.61 -10.72 -7.89
C LYS A 33 11.19 -9.61 -8.83
N GLU A 34 12.18 -8.87 -9.37
CA GLU A 34 11.96 -7.91 -10.44
C GLU A 34 11.40 -8.60 -11.70
N GLY A 35 10.50 -7.91 -12.40
CA GLY A 35 9.80 -8.44 -13.58
C GLY A 35 8.62 -9.35 -13.25
N LYS A 36 8.52 -9.84 -12.00
CA LYS A 36 7.41 -10.68 -11.53
C LYS A 36 6.60 -9.97 -10.45
N ASP A 37 7.18 -9.77 -9.27
CA ASP A 37 6.49 -9.21 -8.11
C ASP A 37 6.46 -7.66 -8.16
N TYR A 38 7.42 -7.05 -8.84
CA TYR A 38 7.52 -5.60 -9.05
C TYR A 38 8.28 -5.30 -10.34
N VAL A 39 8.21 -4.06 -10.78
CA VAL A 39 9.02 -3.54 -11.89
C VAL A 39 9.78 -2.31 -11.44
N LYS A 40 10.96 -2.11 -12.04
CA LYS A 40 11.72 -0.87 -11.95
C LYS A 40 11.22 0.09 -13.04
N LEU A 41 10.97 1.34 -12.67
CA LEU A 41 10.57 2.36 -13.63
C LEU A 41 11.70 2.65 -14.62
N ALA A 42 11.34 2.91 -15.87
CA ALA A 42 12.31 3.29 -16.91
C ALA A 42 13.01 4.63 -16.60
N LYS A 43 12.30 5.54 -15.92
CA LYS A 43 12.83 6.81 -15.43
C LYS A 43 12.38 7.00 -13.97
N PRO A 44 13.26 7.54 -13.09
CA PRO A 44 12.83 7.85 -11.74
C PRO A 44 11.67 8.84 -11.72
N ALA A 45 10.65 8.54 -10.92
CA ALA A 45 9.53 9.44 -10.67
C ALA A 45 9.90 10.48 -9.60
N THR A 46 9.15 11.58 -9.59
CA THR A 46 9.30 12.64 -8.59
C THR A 46 8.93 12.14 -7.20
N THR A 47 9.75 12.47 -6.20
CA THR A 47 9.50 12.14 -4.78
C THR A 47 9.36 13.40 -3.94
N GLU A 48 8.50 13.32 -2.91
CA GLU A 48 8.27 14.41 -1.94
C GLU A 48 8.64 13.98 -0.50
N ALA A 49 9.29 12.82 -0.34
CA ALA A 49 9.73 12.36 0.98
C ALA A 49 10.83 13.29 1.55
N PRO A 50 10.85 13.52 2.87
CA PRO A 50 11.95 14.19 3.53
C PRO A 50 13.30 13.51 3.25
N ALA A 51 14.38 14.28 3.28
CA ALA A 51 15.72 13.75 3.09
C ALA A 51 16.01 12.58 4.04
N GLY A 52 16.59 11.50 3.52
CA GLY A 52 16.89 10.28 4.26
C GLY A 52 15.72 9.32 4.45
N LYS A 53 14.52 9.64 3.95
CA LYS A 53 13.36 8.74 3.97
C LYS A 53 13.08 8.14 2.60
N VAL A 54 12.58 6.92 2.61
CA VAL A 54 12.08 6.22 1.42
C VAL A 54 10.61 6.54 1.25
N GLU A 55 10.23 7.12 0.12
CA GLU A 55 8.82 7.37 -0.19
C GLU A 55 8.11 6.08 -0.55
N VAL A 56 6.96 5.85 0.04
CA VAL A 56 6.00 4.81 -0.32
C VAL A 56 4.68 5.46 -0.66
N ILE A 57 4.19 5.21 -1.87
CA ILE A 57 2.95 5.79 -2.39
C ILE A 57 1.92 4.70 -2.57
N GLU A 58 0.71 4.94 -2.05
CA GLU A 58 -0.48 4.21 -2.47
C GLU A 58 -1.21 5.00 -3.54
N PHE A 59 -1.35 4.43 -4.74
CA PHE A 59 -2.26 4.91 -5.76
C PHE A 59 -3.62 4.27 -5.56
N PHE A 60 -4.66 5.08 -5.46
CA PHE A 60 -6.00 4.59 -5.14
C PHE A 60 -7.10 5.44 -5.81
N TRP A 61 -8.31 4.93 -5.79
CA TRP A 61 -9.52 5.65 -6.16
C TRP A 61 -10.64 5.33 -5.17
N TYR A 62 -11.35 6.35 -4.71
CA TYR A 62 -12.42 6.15 -3.74
C TYR A 62 -13.53 5.21 -4.21
N SER A 63 -13.90 5.23 -5.50
CA SER A 63 -14.94 4.33 -6.04
C SER A 63 -14.42 2.94 -6.43
N CYS A 64 -13.14 2.64 -6.21
CA CYS A 64 -12.59 1.32 -6.45
C CYS A 64 -12.89 0.36 -5.28
N PRO A 65 -13.64 -0.75 -5.49
CA PRO A 65 -13.94 -1.69 -4.42
C PRO A 65 -12.69 -2.39 -3.86
N HIS A 66 -11.71 -2.68 -4.70
CA HIS A 66 -10.45 -3.28 -4.25
C HIS A 66 -9.62 -2.33 -3.38
N CYS A 67 -9.67 -1.00 -3.64
CA CYS A 67 -9.05 0.00 -2.77
C CYS A 67 -9.74 0.04 -1.40
N LYS A 68 -11.07 0.03 -1.38
CA LYS A 68 -11.87 -0.06 -0.14
C LYS A 68 -11.51 -1.32 0.67
N ASP A 69 -11.36 -2.47 0.02
CA ASP A 69 -11.02 -3.73 0.70
C ASP A 69 -9.55 -3.74 1.19
N PHE A 70 -8.65 -3.05 0.50
CA PHE A 70 -7.25 -2.90 0.88
C PHE A 70 -7.03 -1.91 2.02
N GLU A 71 -7.85 -0.87 2.15
CA GLU A 71 -7.67 0.23 3.10
C GLU A 71 -7.42 -0.21 4.56
N PRO A 72 -8.16 -1.17 5.17
CA PRO A 72 -7.88 -1.59 6.54
C PRO A 72 -6.49 -2.21 6.71
N MET A 73 -6.06 -2.99 5.72
CA MET A 73 -4.74 -3.63 5.72
C MET A 73 -3.63 -2.59 5.54
N PHE A 74 -3.81 -1.65 4.63
CA PHE A 74 -2.85 -0.58 4.38
C PHE A 74 -2.73 0.38 5.56
N ALA A 75 -3.85 0.77 6.18
CA ALA A 75 -3.85 1.61 7.37
C ALA A 75 -3.10 0.95 8.54
N ALA A 76 -3.32 -0.35 8.78
CA ALA A 76 -2.62 -1.11 9.81
C ALA A 76 -1.11 -1.22 9.50
N TRP A 77 -0.74 -1.43 8.24
CA TRP A 77 0.65 -1.47 7.80
C TRP A 77 1.33 -0.09 7.98
N LYS A 78 0.67 1.00 7.57
CA LYS A 78 1.17 2.37 7.71
C LYS A 78 1.53 2.73 9.16
N GLN A 79 0.74 2.26 10.13
CA GLN A 79 1.02 2.47 11.57
C GLN A 79 2.29 1.77 12.04
N LYS A 80 2.70 0.68 11.37
CA LYS A 80 3.88 -0.14 11.71
C LYS A 80 5.05 0.09 10.76
N ALA A 81 4.89 0.97 9.77
CA ALA A 81 5.93 1.23 8.79
C ALA A 81 7.25 1.68 9.46
N PRO A 82 8.41 1.24 8.96
CA PRO A 82 9.70 1.64 9.52
C PRO A 82 9.89 3.15 9.55
N ALA A 83 10.61 3.66 10.54
CA ALA A 83 10.82 5.09 10.74
C ALA A 83 11.50 5.81 9.55
N ASN A 84 12.24 5.07 8.72
CA ASN A 84 12.84 5.59 7.50
C ASN A 84 11.86 5.62 6.30
N VAL A 85 10.62 5.19 6.45
CA VAL A 85 9.60 5.22 5.39
C VAL A 85 8.71 6.45 5.56
N SER A 86 8.43 7.13 4.45
CA SER A 86 7.46 8.22 4.34
C SER A 86 6.31 7.74 3.46
N VAL A 87 5.14 7.58 4.06
CA VAL A 87 3.95 7.03 3.38
C VAL A 87 3.00 8.15 2.98
N ARG A 88 2.56 8.16 1.71
CA ARG A 88 1.48 9.03 1.25
C ARG A 88 0.50 8.31 0.34
N ARG A 89 -0.70 8.85 0.21
CA ARG A 89 -1.73 8.41 -0.72
C ARG A 89 -1.84 9.38 -1.88
N VAL A 90 -2.05 8.85 -3.07
CA VAL A 90 -2.23 9.62 -4.30
C VAL A 90 -3.50 9.13 -5.01
N PRO A 91 -4.57 9.93 -5.01
CA PRO A 91 -5.77 9.59 -5.76
C PRO A 91 -5.51 9.68 -7.26
N VAL A 92 -5.87 8.63 -8.02
CA VAL A 92 -5.71 8.60 -9.48
C VAL A 92 -6.90 9.22 -10.22
N ALA A 93 -6.65 9.63 -11.47
CA ALA A 93 -7.70 9.98 -12.42
C ALA A 93 -7.40 9.40 -13.81
N PHE A 94 -8.09 8.35 -14.20
CA PHE A 94 -7.96 7.76 -15.54
C PHE A 94 -8.74 8.55 -16.59
N ASN A 95 -9.68 9.40 -16.18
CA ASN A 95 -10.41 10.35 -17.00
C ASN A 95 -10.99 11.48 -16.13
N ALA A 96 -11.62 12.47 -16.77
CA ALA A 96 -12.14 13.66 -16.07
C ALA A 96 -13.19 13.37 -14.98
N SER A 97 -13.93 12.26 -15.07
CA SER A 97 -14.95 11.93 -14.06
C SER A 97 -14.36 11.54 -12.70
N PHE A 98 -13.07 11.25 -12.62
CA PHE A 98 -12.36 10.95 -11.36
C PHE A 98 -11.98 12.21 -10.58
N VAL A 99 -11.84 13.36 -11.27
CA VAL A 99 -11.31 14.61 -10.70
C VAL A 99 -12.08 15.10 -9.45
N PRO A 100 -13.43 15.04 -9.39
CA PRO A 100 -14.13 15.43 -8.17
C PRO A 100 -13.67 14.66 -6.92
N GLN A 101 -13.41 13.36 -7.03
CA GLN A 101 -12.93 12.55 -5.92
C GLN A 101 -11.43 12.80 -5.60
N GLN A 102 -10.60 13.18 -6.57
CA GLN A 102 -9.24 13.68 -6.28
C GLN A 102 -9.29 14.98 -5.48
N LYS A 103 -10.13 15.94 -5.89
CA LYS A 103 -10.33 17.20 -5.18
C LYS A 103 -10.88 16.95 -3.77
N LEU A 104 -11.84 16.02 -3.59
CA LEU A 104 -12.36 15.60 -2.29
C LEU A 104 -11.24 15.14 -1.37
N PHE A 105 -10.36 14.24 -1.85
CA PHE A 105 -9.23 13.76 -1.08
C PHE A 105 -8.32 14.88 -0.59
N PHE A 106 -7.85 15.74 -1.50
CA PHE A 106 -6.92 16.81 -1.15
C PHE A 106 -7.56 17.91 -0.30
N ALA A 107 -8.85 18.19 -0.50
CA ALA A 107 -9.57 19.13 0.36
C ALA A 107 -9.72 18.58 1.79
N LEU A 108 -10.08 17.29 1.94
CA LEU A 108 -10.13 16.65 3.26
C LEU A 108 -8.76 16.57 3.93
N GLN A 109 -7.69 16.29 3.16
CA GLN A 109 -6.32 16.23 3.68
C GLN A 109 -5.87 17.58 4.27
N ALA A 110 -6.38 18.69 3.77
CA ALA A 110 -6.13 20.03 4.31
C ALA A 110 -7.05 20.40 5.49
N MET A 111 -7.97 19.52 5.90
CA MET A 111 -8.90 19.71 7.02
C MET A 111 -8.47 18.84 8.22
N PRO A 112 -8.92 19.17 9.45
CA PRO A 112 -8.75 18.31 10.62
C PRO A 112 -9.43 16.94 10.43
N ASN A 113 -8.94 15.93 11.17
CA ASN A 113 -9.53 14.57 11.20
C ASN A 113 -9.54 13.82 9.85
N PHE A 114 -8.54 14.06 9.02
CA PHE A 114 -8.44 13.46 7.69
C PHE A 114 -8.65 11.95 7.68
N ASP A 115 -7.94 11.17 8.52
CA ASP A 115 -8.01 9.71 8.49
C ASP A 115 -9.45 9.19 8.77
N ALA A 116 -10.17 9.82 9.71
CA ALA A 116 -11.56 9.48 9.99
C ALA A 116 -12.49 9.83 8.81
N MET A 117 -12.28 10.98 8.17
CA MET A 117 -13.05 11.39 7.00
C MET A 117 -12.76 10.53 5.78
N HIS A 118 -11.50 10.13 5.57
CA HIS A 118 -11.11 9.22 4.50
C HIS A 118 -11.85 7.88 4.57
N ALA A 119 -11.92 7.28 5.77
CA ALA A 119 -12.69 6.05 6.00
C ALA A 119 -14.20 6.24 5.73
N LYS A 120 -14.77 7.38 6.16
CA LYS A 120 -16.18 7.71 5.91
C LYS A 120 -16.50 7.88 4.42
N VAL A 121 -15.57 8.41 3.59
CA VAL A 121 -15.77 8.49 2.13
C VAL A 121 -15.90 7.11 1.53
N PHE A 122 -15.03 6.16 1.87
CA PHE A 122 -15.17 4.77 1.42
C PHE A 122 -16.51 4.16 1.87
N HIS A 123 -16.90 4.38 3.11
CA HIS A 123 -18.19 3.89 3.61
C HIS A 123 -19.36 4.48 2.84
N ALA A 124 -19.39 5.80 2.62
CA ALA A 124 -20.44 6.48 1.87
C ALA A 124 -20.60 5.90 0.46
N ILE A 125 -19.48 5.68 -0.25
CA ILE A 125 -19.54 5.19 -1.63
C ILE A 125 -19.92 3.71 -1.68
N HIS A 126 -19.33 2.85 -0.87
CA HIS A 126 -19.43 1.40 -1.04
C HIS A 126 -20.54 0.75 -0.19
N VAL A 127 -20.95 1.40 0.91
CA VAL A 127 -22.00 0.88 1.81
C VAL A 127 -23.29 1.66 1.62
N GLU A 128 -23.23 2.99 1.69
CA GLU A 128 -24.43 3.86 1.56
C GLU A 128 -24.80 4.11 0.08
N ARG A 129 -23.96 3.66 -0.89
CA ARG A 129 -24.17 3.83 -2.33
C ARG A 129 -24.27 5.30 -2.79
N ASN A 130 -23.70 6.19 -2.01
CA ASN A 130 -23.55 7.60 -2.38
C ASN A 130 -22.26 7.77 -3.21
N ARG A 131 -22.38 7.94 -4.50
CA ARG A 131 -21.24 7.91 -5.45
C ARG A 131 -20.23 9.01 -5.25
N LEU A 132 -20.59 10.16 -4.68
CA LEU A 132 -19.73 11.35 -4.53
C LEU A 132 -18.97 11.67 -5.83
N ALA A 133 -19.69 11.60 -6.96
CA ALA A 133 -19.10 11.76 -8.30
C ALA A 133 -19.18 13.18 -8.83
N LYS A 134 -20.00 14.03 -8.21
CA LYS A 134 -20.20 15.43 -8.58
C LYS A 134 -19.91 16.35 -7.41
N ASP A 135 -19.50 17.57 -7.71
CA ASP A 135 -19.16 18.58 -6.70
C ASP A 135 -20.35 18.82 -5.73
N GLU A 136 -21.59 18.88 -6.25
CA GLU A 136 -22.79 19.11 -5.44
C GLU A 136 -23.03 17.97 -4.45
N ASP A 137 -22.88 16.71 -4.89
CA ASP A 137 -23.05 15.52 -4.04
C ASP A 137 -22.00 15.51 -2.93
N ILE A 138 -20.76 15.88 -3.25
CA ILE A 138 -19.64 15.98 -2.30
C ILE A 138 -19.94 17.05 -1.25
N PHE A 139 -20.35 18.25 -1.66
CA PHE A 139 -20.64 19.35 -0.73
C PHE A 139 -21.79 19.01 0.22
N ALA A 140 -22.89 18.44 -0.31
CA ALA A 140 -24.02 18.02 0.48
C ALA A 140 -23.67 16.89 1.47
N TRP A 141 -22.77 15.99 1.09
CA TRP A 141 -22.29 14.92 1.97
C TRP A 141 -21.38 15.47 3.07
N VAL A 142 -20.42 16.34 2.74
CA VAL A 142 -19.48 16.93 3.69
C VAL A 142 -20.21 17.71 4.79
N GLU A 143 -21.22 18.48 4.43
CA GLU A 143 -22.06 19.22 5.38
C GLU A 143 -22.71 18.30 6.42
N LYS A 144 -23.23 17.14 5.97
CA LYS A 144 -23.81 16.13 6.86
C LYS A 144 -22.79 15.45 7.79
N GLN A 145 -21.51 15.55 7.52
CA GLN A 145 -20.47 14.98 8.36
C GLN A 145 -20.03 15.91 9.51
N GLY A 146 -20.62 17.09 9.65
CA GLY A 146 -20.24 18.07 10.67
C GLY A 146 -18.92 18.79 10.38
N VAL A 147 -18.48 18.76 9.13
CA VAL A 147 -17.32 19.53 8.67
C VAL A 147 -17.80 20.95 8.33
N ASP A 148 -16.95 21.96 8.57
CA ASP A 148 -17.22 23.33 8.12
C ASP A 148 -17.33 23.33 6.56
N ALA A 149 -18.58 23.33 6.09
CA ALA A 149 -18.89 23.22 4.66
C ALA A 149 -18.40 24.44 3.87
N ALA A 150 -18.43 25.63 4.43
CA ALA A 150 -17.95 26.84 3.79
C ALA A 150 -16.42 26.77 3.58
N LYS A 151 -15.70 26.43 4.65
CA LYS A 151 -14.24 26.25 4.61
C LYS A 151 -13.83 25.10 3.69
N PHE A 152 -14.54 23.97 3.73
CA PHE A 152 -14.28 22.87 2.83
C PHE A 152 -14.44 23.29 1.36
N LYS A 153 -15.51 23.99 1.01
CA LYS A 153 -15.79 24.45 -0.36
C LYS A 153 -14.73 25.45 -0.85
N GLU A 154 -14.26 26.36 0.03
CA GLU A 154 -13.15 27.25 -0.26
C GLU A 154 -11.88 26.46 -0.62
N ILE A 155 -11.49 25.50 0.23
CA ILE A 155 -10.31 24.66 0.03
C ILE A 155 -10.45 23.81 -1.23
N TYR A 156 -11.59 23.14 -1.42
CA TYR A 156 -11.88 22.28 -2.58
C TYR A 156 -11.71 23.02 -3.92
N ASN A 157 -12.06 24.31 -3.97
CA ASN A 157 -11.94 25.15 -5.16
C ASN A 157 -10.62 25.97 -5.21
N SER A 158 -9.73 25.76 -4.27
CA SER A 158 -8.47 26.50 -4.18
C SER A 158 -7.49 26.12 -5.31
N PHE A 159 -6.58 27.05 -5.59
CA PHE A 159 -5.43 26.79 -6.47
C PHE A 159 -4.54 25.66 -5.92
N SER A 160 -4.41 25.58 -4.60
CA SER A 160 -3.62 24.51 -3.92
C SER A 160 -4.14 23.13 -4.29
N VAL A 161 -5.46 22.87 -4.11
CA VAL A 161 -6.08 21.60 -4.46
C VAL A 161 -5.95 21.31 -5.96
N SER A 162 -6.20 22.30 -6.81
CA SER A 162 -6.03 22.15 -8.26
C SER A 162 -4.60 21.79 -8.65
N ASN A 163 -3.60 22.35 -7.95
CA ASN A 163 -2.20 21.99 -8.16
C ASN A 163 -1.87 20.57 -7.70
N GLN A 164 -2.40 20.14 -6.55
CA GLN A 164 -2.23 18.77 -6.05
C GLN A 164 -2.86 17.73 -7.00
N VAL A 165 -4.03 18.02 -7.56
CA VAL A 165 -4.67 17.19 -8.60
C VAL A 165 -3.78 17.04 -9.82
N ARG A 166 -3.18 18.14 -10.33
CA ARG A 166 -2.24 18.06 -11.46
C ARG A 166 -1.01 17.21 -11.11
N LYS A 167 -0.41 17.43 -9.94
CA LYS A 167 0.75 16.65 -9.46
C LYS A 167 0.41 15.16 -9.31
N ALA A 168 -0.77 14.82 -8.79
CA ALA A 168 -1.23 13.44 -8.67
C ALA A 168 -1.37 12.76 -10.04
N THR A 169 -1.96 13.46 -11.01
CA THR A 169 -2.09 12.96 -12.39
C THR A 169 -0.72 12.79 -13.06
N GLN A 170 0.20 13.74 -12.87
CA GLN A 170 1.57 13.63 -13.38
C GLN A 170 2.28 12.42 -12.75
N LEU A 171 2.19 12.24 -11.44
CA LEU A 171 2.83 11.14 -10.73
C LEU A 171 2.25 9.78 -11.15
N GLN A 172 0.92 9.70 -11.37
CA GLN A 172 0.27 8.54 -11.95
C GLN A 172 0.90 8.15 -13.30
N GLN A 173 1.19 9.14 -14.16
CA GLN A 173 1.85 8.92 -15.45
C GLN A 173 3.33 8.52 -15.29
N GLU A 174 4.07 9.14 -14.36
CA GLU A 174 5.48 8.81 -14.09
C GLU A 174 5.66 7.37 -13.62
N TYR A 175 4.67 6.82 -12.90
CA TYR A 175 4.64 5.43 -12.42
C TYR A 175 3.96 4.47 -13.39
N ASP A 176 3.41 4.96 -14.51
CA ASP A 176 2.64 4.16 -15.49
C ASP A 176 1.51 3.35 -14.83
N VAL A 177 0.72 4.03 -13.97
CA VAL A 177 -0.34 3.39 -13.19
C VAL A 177 -1.55 3.13 -14.08
N GLU A 178 -1.82 1.88 -14.40
CA GLU A 178 -2.95 1.44 -15.22
C GLU A 178 -4.15 0.95 -14.41
N GLY A 179 -3.95 0.63 -13.13
CA GLY A 179 -4.98 0.13 -12.22
C GLY A 179 -4.68 0.42 -10.76
N VAL A 180 -5.71 0.30 -9.92
CA VAL A 180 -5.62 0.55 -8.48
C VAL A 180 -6.35 -0.54 -7.67
N PRO A 181 -5.90 -0.85 -6.42
CA PRO A 181 -4.79 -0.23 -5.71
C PRO A 181 -3.42 -0.63 -6.27
N ALA A 182 -2.46 0.30 -6.25
CA ALA A 182 -1.09 0.06 -6.65
C ALA A 182 -0.12 0.80 -5.73
N MET A 183 1.14 0.37 -5.69
CA MET A 183 2.15 0.94 -4.82
C MET A 183 3.38 1.39 -5.60
N GLY A 184 3.86 2.61 -5.27
CA GLY A 184 5.13 3.14 -5.73
C GLY A 184 6.15 3.18 -4.60
N VAL A 185 7.43 2.88 -4.86
CA VAL A 185 8.49 2.89 -3.85
C VAL A 185 9.71 3.65 -4.35
N ALA A 186 10.18 4.59 -3.55
CA ALA A 186 11.43 5.35 -3.75
C ALA A 186 11.52 6.13 -5.08
N GLY A 187 10.42 6.41 -5.76
CA GLY A 187 10.46 6.98 -7.11
C GLY A 187 11.05 6.03 -8.16
N LYS A 188 11.20 4.75 -7.86
CA LYS A 188 11.94 3.79 -8.70
C LYS A 188 11.19 2.51 -9.02
N TYR A 189 10.30 2.06 -8.14
CA TYR A 189 9.67 0.74 -8.25
C TYR A 189 8.16 0.85 -8.17
N TYR A 190 7.50 -0.02 -8.93
CA TYR A 190 6.04 -0.16 -8.97
C TYR A 190 5.65 -1.61 -8.70
N THR A 191 4.58 -1.81 -7.94
CA THR A 191 3.96 -3.12 -7.69
C THR A 191 2.45 -2.97 -7.50
N ASP A 192 1.72 -4.03 -7.83
CA ASP A 192 0.26 -4.11 -7.68
C ASP A 192 -0.19 -5.54 -7.38
N GLY A 193 -1.49 -5.71 -7.15
CA GLY A 193 -2.09 -7.02 -6.88
C GLY A 193 -1.89 -8.05 -8.00
N PRO A 194 -2.14 -7.71 -9.27
CA PRO A 194 -1.90 -8.60 -10.41
C PRO A 194 -0.46 -9.11 -10.51
N ARG A 195 0.53 -8.27 -10.23
CA ARG A 195 1.96 -8.65 -10.25
C ARG A 195 2.33 -9.53 -9.07
N ALA A 196 2.05 -9.06 -7.88
CA ALA A 196 2.46 -9.74 -6.65
C ALA A 196 1.56 -10.95 -6.30
N GLY A 197 0.39 -11.08 -6.91
CA GLY A 197 -0.57 -12.16 -6.66
C GLY A 197 -1.58 -11.86 -5.55
N SER A 198 -1.31 -10.90 -4.66
CA SER A 198 -2.25 -10.44 -3.62
C SER A 198 -1.79 -9.09 -3.02
N MET A 199 -2.73 -8.32 -2.43
CA MET A 199 -2.39 -7.07 -1.75
C MET A 199 -1.54 -7.28 -0.49
N GLN A 200 -1.69 -8.40 0.18
CA GLN A 200 -0.80 -8.78 1.29
C GLN A 200 0.65 -8.96 0.79
N ARG A 201 0.82 -9.63 -0.35
CA ARG A 201 2.14 -9.79 -0.98
C ARG A 201 2.71 -8.47 -1.47
N VAL A 202 1.88 -7.56 -1.99
CA VAL A 202 2.27 -6.18 -2.35
C VAL A 202 2.93 -5.48 -1.17
N LEU A 203 2.37 -5.54 0.04
CA LEU A 203 2.97 -4.92 1.22
C LEU A 203 4.34 -5.55 1.58
N ALA A 204 4.49 -6.86 1.46
CA ALA A 204 5.79 -7.53 1.66
C ALA A 204 6.83 -7.11 0.60
N VAL A 205 6.40 -6.89 -0.64
CA VAL A 205 7.25 -6.34 -1.71
C VAL A 205 7.67 -4.90 -1.39
N VAL A 206 6.74 -4.07 -0.92
CA VAL A 206 7.02 -2.69 -0.51
C VAL A 206 8.05 -2.64 0.63
N GLU A 207 7.91 -3.49 1.65
CA GLU A 207 8.87 -3.58 2.76
C GLU A 207 10.26 -3.99 2.27
N PHE A 208 10.33 -5.00 1.41
CA PHE A 208 11.57 -5.44 0.78
C PHE A 208 12.25 -4.31 0.02
N LEU A 209 11.51 -3.60 -0.84
CA LEU A 209 12.04 -2.50 -1.66
C LEU A 209 12.43 -1.29 -0.82
N ALA A 210 11.69 -0.96 0.23
CA ALA A 210 12.00 0.12 1.15
C ALA A 210 13.24 -0.15 2.01
N GLY A 211 13.61 -1.41 2.19
CA GLY A 211 14.83 -1.83 2.89
C GLY A 211 16.09 -1.87 2.01
N GLN A 212 15.96 -1.73 0.68
CA GLN A 212 17.12 -1.67 -0.23
C GLN A 212 17.76 -0.27 -0.16
N LYS A 213 19.05 -0.23 0.16
CA LYS A 213 19.86 1.00 0.18
C LYS A 213 20.36 1.37 -1.20
#